data_b7f192e4cdd53e09f8512f4f1d8ffc14
#
_entry.id   b7f192e4cdd53e09f8512f4f1d8ffc14
#
_cell.length_a   1.000
_cell.length_b   1.000
_cell.length_c   1.000
_cell.angle_alpha   90.00
_cell.angle_beta   90.00
_cell.angle_gamma   90.00
#
_symmetry.space_group_name_H-M   'P 1'
#
loop_
_entity.id
_entity.type
_entity.pdbx_description
1 polymer ?
#
loop_
_entity_poly.entity_id
_entity_poly.type
_entity_poly.pdbx_seq_one_letter_code
_entity_poly.pdbx_strand_id
1 'polypeptide(L)'
;MQTFSWTGDQRAFLDSPNVKHIGGLVLGRLGGMSQAGQTKNEDGAVLFTGENWEFLLLMDAHHSADSARLVAETFLQAEPELRKACEAASAFGQVPAFVTDQLSQPSFLEACRDVKGETACLFVFRKDEYIWWLSTGDCLFYLFHSELAEMGEFEQNTRHFYEWIGQQNAWSLQVPSYTTGTRQLRKGKNRLFMTTDGLLECPGLNMNDQKLYDLLSRMDDDVFVQRLLSDLESHFVRDSCTFVCWTIDVLEEGLMPSDKL
;
A
#
# COMPACT_ATOMS: atom_id res chain seq x y z
N MET A 1 1.39 -18.45 7.68
CA MET A 1 0.60 -17.78 6.62
C MET A 1 -0.62 -17.12 7.22
N GLN A 2 -0.87 -15.85 6.87
CA GLN A 2 -2.01 -15.11 7.37
C GLN A 2 -2.70 -14.38 6.21
N THR A 3 -4.01 -14.18 6.33
CA THR A 3 -4.85 -13.34 5.47
C THR A 3 -5.53 -12.31 6.33
N PHE A 4 -5.49 -11.07 5.91
CA PHE A 4 -6.23 -9.98 6.51
C PHE A 4 -6.91 -9.16 5.42
N SER A 5 -8.15 -8.77 5.65
CA SER A 5 -8.89 -7.85 4.80
C SER A 5 -9.76 -6.94 5.65
N TRP A 6 -9.86 -5.70 5.22
CA TRP A 6 -10.71 -4.69 5.83
C TRP A 6 -11.01 -3.60 4.82
N THR A 7 -12.23 -3.06 4.87
CA THR A 7 -12.64 -1.82 4.21
C THR A 7 -13.34 -0.92 5.22
N GLY A 8 -13.28 0.38 5.02
CA GLY A 8 -13.73 1.38 5.99
C GLY A 8 -15.23 1.30 6.31
N ASP A 9 -16.06 0.78 5.41
CA ASP A 9 -17.49 0.53 5.64
C ASP A 9 -17.75 -0.59 6.66
N GLN A 10 -16.83 -1.55 6.82
CA GLN A 10 -16.92 -2.59 7.85
C GLN A 10 -16.65 -2.00 9.24
N ARG A 11 -15.70 -1.09 9.36
CA ARG A 11 -15.38 -0.35 10.58
C ARG A 11 -14.59 0.91 10.24
N ALA A 12 -15.21 2.06 10.49
CA ALA A 12 -14.67 3.34 10.03
C ALA A 12 -13.48 3.87 10.86
N PHE A 13 -13.30 3.48 12.11
CA PHE A 13 -12.26 4.02 13.01
C PHE A 13 -12.23 5.55 13.09
N LEU A 14 -13.41 6.19 13.04
CA LEU A 14 -13.55 7.64 13.28
C LEU A 14 -13.17 7.97 14.72
N ASP A 15 -12.39 9.03 14.92
CA ASP A 15 -11.92 9.48 16.25
C ASP A 15 -11.24 8.37 17.08
N SER A 16 -10.81 7.29 16.44
CA SER A 16 -10.34 6.09 17.12
C SER A 16 -9.17 5.46 16.37
N PRO A 17 -7.95 5.95 16.59
CA PRO A 17 -6.75 5.34 16.02
C PRO A 17 -6.69 3.83 16.31
N ASN A 18 -6.31 3.05 15.31
CA ASN A 18 -6.24 1.61 15.44
C ASN A 18 -4.93 1.06 14.87
N VAL A 19 -4.30 0.19 15.64
CA VAL A 19 -3.11 -0.57 15.21
C VAL A 19 -3.46 -2.05 15.17
N LYS A 20 -3.00 -2.75 14.14
CA LYS A 20 -3.14 -4.19 13.99
C LYS A 20 -1.86 -4.81 13.46
N HIS A 21 -1.45 -5.93 14.07
CA HIS A 21 -0.31 -6.72 13.62
C HIS A 21 -0.77 -7.91 12.77
N ILE A 22 -0.13 -8.11 11.64
CA ILE A 22 -0.35 -9.23 10.71
C ILE A 22 1.02 -9.80 10.34
N GLY A 23 1.45 -10.87 11.02
CA GLY A 23 2.84 -11.33 10.90
C GLY A 23 3.82 -10.25 11.33
N GLY A 24 4.77 -9.90 10.46
CA GLY A 24 5.72 -8.80 10.66
C GLY A 24 5.21 -7.42 10.24
N LEU A 25 3.97 -7.32 9.75
CA LEU A 25 3.38 -6.06 9.28
C LEU A 25 2.68 -5.32 10.42
N VAL A 26 2.84 -4.01 10.48
CA VAL A 26 2.11 -3.13 11.39
C VAL A 26 1.19 -2.23 10.58
N LEU A 27 -0.11 -2.45 10.68
CA LEU A 27 -1.15 -1.69 10.00
C LEU A 27 -1.72 -0.62 10.93
N GLY A 28 -1.63 0.64 10.53
CA GLY A 28 -2.26 1.80 11.19
C GLY A 28 -3.49 2.25 10.40
N ARG A 29 -4.58 2.58 11.12
CA ARG A 29 -5.85 3.05 10.52
C ARG A 29 -6.46 4.14 11.37
N LEU A 30 -6.89 5.22 10.71
CA LEU A 30 -7.69 6.28 11.29
C LEU A 30 -8.65 6.79 10.21
N GLY A 31 -9.95 6.76 10.47
CA GLY A 31 -10.96 7.20 9.51
C GLY A 31 -11.17 8.72 9.48
N GLY A 32 -10.21 9.47 10.02
CA GLY A 32 -10.32 10.91 10.20
C GLY A 32 -11.07 11.31 11.47
N MET A 33 -11.09 12.62 11.72
CA MET A 33 -11.67 13.20 12.93
C MET A 33 -13.06 13.79 12.65
N SER A 34 -14.06 13.39 13.42
CA SER A 34 -15.42 13.92 13.28
C SER A 34 -15.49 15.44 13.52
N GLN A 35 -14.64 15.97 14.38
CA GLN A 35 -14.47 17.42 14.58
C GLN A 35 -13.97 18.17 13.34
N ALA A 36 -13.25 17.49 12.44
CA ALA A 36 -12.83 18.02 11.14
C ALA A 36 -13.91 17.85 10.05
N GLY A 37 -15.07 17.29 10.39
CA GLY A 37 -16.19 17.05 9.50
C GLY A 37 -16.18 15.68 8.80
N GLN A 38 -15.30 14.75 9.22
CA GLN A 38 -15.31 13.41 8.65
C GLN A 38 -16.44 12.56 9.25
N THR A 39 -17.11 11.80 8.40
CA THR A 39 -18.29 10.98 8.77
C THR A 39 -18.20 9.52 8.32
N LYS A 40 -17.18 9.16 7.54
CA LYS A 40 -16.98 7.84 6.93
C LYS A 40 -15.49 7.54 6.78
N ASN A 41 -15.17 6.29 6.52
CA ASN A 41 -13.86 5.85 6.08
C ASN A 41 -14.05 5.05 4.79
N GLU A 42 -13.30 5.38 3.77
CA GLU A 42 -13.42 4.76 2.44
C GLU A 42 -12.17 3.94 2.07
N ASP A 43 -11.14 3.97 2.91
CA ASP A 43 -9.93 3.19 2.72
C ASP A 43 -10.16 1.68 2.80
N GLY A 44 -9.21 0.93 2.29
CA GLY A 44 -9.20 -0.52 2.41
C GLY A 44 -7.77 -1.09 2.40
N ALA A 45 -7.64 -2.28 2.95
CA ALA A 45 -6.39 -3.04 2.93
C ALA A 45 -6.64 -4.54 2.81
N VAL A 46 -5.88 -5.20 1.92
CA VAL A 46 -5.80 -6.66 1.83
C VAL A 46 -4.35 -7.07 1.95
N LEU A 47 -4.04 -7.93 2.93
CA LEU A 47 -2.68 -8.33 3.27
C LEU A 47 -2.60 -9.86 3.32
N PHE A 48 -1.69 -10.41 2.53
CA PHE A 48 -1.35 -11.83 2.55
C PHE A 48 0.10 -11.99 2.96
N THR A 49 0.38 -12.88 3.90
CA THR A 49 1.75 -13.19 4.30
C THR A 49 2.06 -14.67 4.14
N GLY A 50 3.25 -14.96 3.62
CA GLY A 50 3.84 -16.30 3.56
C GLY A 50 5.03 -16.45 4.49
N GLU A 51 5.88 -17.43 4.23
CA GLU A 51 7.10 -17.66 5.02
C GLU A 51 8.18 -16.63 4.68
N ASN A 52 8.38 -16.38 3.39
CA ASN A 52 9.41 -15.47 2.86
C ASN A 52 8.84 -14.44 1.86
N TRP A 53 7.54 -14.17 1.93
CA TRP A 53 6.88 -13.20 1.05
C TRP A 53 5.70 -12.51 1.73
N GLU A 54 5.42 -11.30 1.30
CA GLU A 54 4.18 -10.56 1.56
C GLU A 54 3.61 -10.03 0.24
N PHE A 55 2.28 -10.05 0.15
CA PHE A 55 1.52 -9.34 -0.88
C PHE A 55 0.52 -8.41 -0.19
N LEU A 56 0.61 -7.13 -0.49
CA LEU A 56 -0.17 -6.07 0.13
C LEU A 56 -0.91 -5.29 -0.95
N LEU A 57 -2.16 -4.98 -0.66
CA LEU A 57 -2.99 -4.07 -1.44
C LEU A 57 -3.53 -3.01 -0.49
N LEU A 58 -3.22 -1.76 -0.76
CA LEU A 58 -3.76 -0.59 -0.08
C LEU A 58 -4.69 0.14 -1.05
N MET A 59 -5.83 0.59 -0.55
CA MET A 59 -6.87 1.23 -1.34
C MET A 59 -7.32 2.51 -0.64
N ASP A 60 -7.50 3.56 -1.43
CA ASP A 60 -8.03 4.85 -1.04
C ASP A 60 -9.21 5.17 -1.95
N ALA A 61 -10.43 5.05 -1.43
CA ALA A 61 -11.62 5.21 -2.25
C ALA A 61 -12.28 6.58 -2.04
N HIS A 62 -12.98 7.01 -3.10
CA HIS A 62 -13.71 8.27 -3.11
C HIS A 62 -15.20 8.02 -3.30
N HIS A 63 -16.06 8.82 -2.67
CA HIS A 63 -17.52 8.78 -2.66
C HIS A 63 -18.12 7.65 -1.82
N SER A 64 -17.61 6.43 -1.91
CA SER A 64 -17.98 5.30 -1.06
C SER A 64 -16.89 4.24 -1.06
N ALA A 65 -16.92 3.32 -0.10
CA ALA A 65 -16.01 2.18 -0.04
C ALA A 65 -16.36 1.05 -1.04
N ASP A 66 -17.36 1.23 -1.92
CA ASP A 66 -17.83 0.17 -2.81
C ASP A 66 -16.77 -0.28 -3.81
N SER A 67 -16.00 0.67 -4.36
CA SER A 67 -14.91 0.38 -5.28
C SER A 67 -13.76 -0.35 -4.58
N ALA A 68 -13.34 0.10 -3.38
CA ALA A 68 -12.34 -0.59 -2.58
C ALA A 68 -12.80 -2.01 -2.19
N ARG A 69 -14.08 -2.17 -1.82
CA ARG A 69 -14.65 -3.49 -1.52
C ARG A 69 -14.63 -4.42 -2.75
N LEU A 70 -15.02 -3.93 -3.94
CA LEU A 70 -14.96 -4.73 -5.17
C LEU A 70 -13.54 -5.23 -5.44
N VAL A 71 -12.54 -4.35 -5.34
CA VAL A 71 -11.14 -4.73 -5.55
C VAL A 71 -10.71 -5.74 -4.48
N ALA A 72 -11.00 -5.48 -3.20
CA ALA A 72 -10.66 -6.40 -2.11
C ALA A 72 -11.26 -7.79 -2.31
N GLU A 73 -12.55 -7.88 -2.63
CA GLU A 73 -13.26 -9.16 -2.88
C GLU A 73 -12.67 -9.91 -4.08
N THR A 74 -12.28 -9.20 -5.15
CA THR A 74 -11.63 -9.80 -6.33
C THR A 74 -10.34 -10.53 -5.93
N PHE A 75 -9.47 -9.89 -5.17
CA PHE A 75 -8.21 -10.50 -4.75
C PHE A 75 -8.37 -11.55 -3.64
N LEU A 76 -9.38 -11.42 -2.78
CA LEU A 76 -9.72 -12.46 -1.79
C LEU A 76 -10.28 -13.72 -2.45
N GLN A 77 -11.13 -13.59 -3.45
CA GLN A 77 -11.66 -14.74 -4.20
C GLN A 77 -10.57 -15.48 -4.96
N ALA A 78 -9.58 -14.75 -5.46
CA ALA A 78 -8.44 -15.31 -6.19
C ALA A 78 -7.22 -15.61 -5.29
N GLU A 79 -7.39 -15.64 -3.94
CA GLU A 79 -6.31 -15.89 -2.98
C GLU A 79 -5.52 -17.19 -3.27
N PRO A 80 -6.15 -18.36 -3.58
CA PRO A 80 -5.40 -19.59 -3.80
C PRO A 80 -4.42 -19.49 -5.00
N GLU A 81 -4.86 -18.88 -6.10
CA GLU A 81 -4.05 -18.67 -7.30
C GLU A 81 -2.95 -17.65 -7.06
N LEU A 82 -3.25 -16.56 -6.36
CA LEU A 82 -2.28 -15.54 -5.99
C LEU A 82 -1.20 -16.13 -5.08
N ARG A 83 -1.56 -16.91 -4.05
CA ARG A 83 -0.58 -17.58 -3.18
C ARG A 83 0.34 -18.48 -3.96
N LYS A 84 -0.20 -19.27 -4.87
CA LYS A 84 0.61 -20.12 -5.75
C LYS A 84 1.60 -19.31 -6.59
N ALA A 85 1.18 -18.16 -7.11
CA ALA A 85 2.06 -17.23 -7.84
C ALA A 85 3.16 -16.66 -6.94
N CYS A 86 2.83 -16.25 -5.71
CA CYS A 86 3.79 -15.72 -4.73
C CYS A 86 4.84 -16.76 -4.30
N GLU A 87 4.45 -18.03 -4.18
CA GLU A 87 5.33 -19.12 -3.78
C GLU A 87 6.24 -19.63 -4.91
N ALA A 88 5.87 -19.37 -6.16
CA ALA A 88 6.62 -19.86 -7.32
C ALA A 88 8.06 -19.31 -7.36
N ALA A 89 8.99 -20.08 -7.93
CA ALA A 89 10.36 -19.62 -8.19
C ALA A 89 10.40 -18.40 -9.14
N SER A 90 9.43 -18.32 -10.08
CA SER A 90 9.24 -17.20 -11.01
C SER A 90 8.22 -16.17 -10.52
N ALA A 91 8.09 -15.97 -9.22
CA ALA A 91 7.05 -15.11 -8.63
C ALA A 91 7.04 -13.69 -9.19
N PHE A 92 8.21 -13.08 -9.44
CA PHE A 92 8.33 -11.74 -10.03
C PHE A 92 7.89 -11.65 -11.51
N GLY A 93 7.64 -12.76 -12.18
CA GLY A 93 6.94 -12.80 -13.47
C GLY A 93 5.46 -13.11 -13.32
N GLN A 94 5.10 -13.97 -12.36
CA GLN A 94 3.73 -14.46 -12.20
C GLN A 94 2.82 -13.47 -11.44
N VAL A 95 3.31 -12.85 -10.37
CA VAL A 95 2.50 -11.92 -9.56
C VAL A 95 2.13 -10.65 -10.34
N PRO A 96 3.07 -9.96 -11.05
CA PRO A 96 2.71 -8.85 -11.92
C PRO A 96 1.66 -9.21 -12.97
N ALA A 97 1.87 -10.34 -13.68
CA ALA A 97 0.93 -10.82 -14.69
C ALA A 97 -0.45 -11.12 -14.07
N PHE A 98 -0.47 -11.80 -12.92
CA PHE A 98 -1.71 -12.10 -12.21
C PHE A 98 -2.49 -10.82 -11.85
N VAL A 99 -1.82 -9.82 -11.27
CA VAL A 99 -2.48 -8.55 -10.89
C VAL A 99 -3.06 -7.84 -12.12
N THR A 100 -2.25 -7.70 -13.18
CA THR A 100 -2.71 -7.04 -14.41
C THR A 100 -3.85 -7.81 -15.10
N ASP A 101 -3.80 -9.14 -15.09
CA ASP A 101 -4.85 -9.99 -15.63
C ASP A 101 -6.16 -9.84 -14.85
N GLN A 102 -6.11 -9.83 -13.51
CA GLN A 102 -7.30 -9.63 -12.66
C GLN A 102 -7.97 -8.29 -12.94
N LEU A 103 -7.19 -7.20 -13.00
CA LEU A 103 -7.71 -5.85 -13.22
C LEU A 103 -8.21 -5.62 -14.66
N SER A 104 -7.77 -6.44 -15.62
CA SER A 104 -8.16 -6.36 -17.03
C SER A 104 -9.28 -7.33 -17.41
N GLN A 105 -9.75 -8.20 -16.50
CA GLN A 105 -10.82 -9.15 -16.81
C GLN A 105 -12.12 -8.42 -17.20
N PRO A 106 -12.79 -8.85 -18.26
CA PRO A 106 -14.06 -8.22 -18.68
C PRO A 106 -15.13 -8.20 -17.59
N SER A 107 -15.22 -9.26 -16.77
CA SER A 107 -16.15 -9.34 -15.65
C SER A 107 -15.83 -8.33 -14.54
N PHE A 108 -14.54 -8.10 -14.26
CA PHE A 108 -14.11 -7.07 -13.30
C PHE A 108 -14.40 -5.66 -13.83
N LEU A 109 -14.07 -5.39 -15.11
CA LEU A 109 -14.35 -4.10 -15.74
C LEU A 109 -15.85 -3.80 -15.83
N GLU A 110 -16.69 -4.82 -16.02
CA GLU A 110 -18.15 -4.69 -15.99
C GLU A 110 -18.63 -4.37 -14.56
N ALA A 111 -18.18 -5.10 -13.55
CA ALA A 111 -18.52 -4.85 -12.15
C ALA A 111 -18.09 -3.45 -11.68
N CYS A 112 -16.98 -2.92 -12.17
CA CYS A 112 -16.54 -1.56 -11.88
C CYS A 112 -17.54 -0.47 -12.32
N ARG A 113 -18.36 -0.73 -13.35
CA ARG A 113 -19.37 0.25 -13.83
C ARG A 113 -20.55 0.39 -12.88
N ASP A 114 -20.82 -0.66 -12.10
CA ASP A 114 -21.97 -0.75 -11.21
C ASP A 114 -21.67 -0.30 -9.77
N VAL A 115 -20.38 -0.11 -9.42
CA VAL A 115 -20.00 0.40 -8.09
C VAL A 115 -20.15 1.92 -8.02
N LYS A 116 -20.32 2.42 -6.82
CA LYS A 116 -20.37 3.85 -6.56
C LYS A 116 -18.98 4.37 -6.18
N GLY A 117 -18.44 5.27 -7.00
CA GLY A 117 -17.15 5.91 -6.77
C GLY A 117 -15.97 5.10 -7.31
N GLU A 118 -14.80 5.54 -6.96
CA GLU A 118 -13.50 5.08 -7.45
C GLU A 118 -12.52 4.86 -6.30
N THR A 119 -11.47 4.08 -6.54
CA THR A 119 -10.38 3.88 -5.57
C THR A 119 -9.01 3.98 -6.23
N ALA A 120 -8.10 4.68 -5.59
CA ALA A 120 -6.68 4.48 -5.83
C ALA A 120 -6.27 3.10 -5.29
N CYS A 121 -5.34 2.43 -5.95
CA CYS A 121 -4.86 1.11 -5.57
C CYS A 121 -3.34 1.03 -5.65
N LEU A 122 -2.73 0.59 -4.57
CA LEU A 122 -1.30 0.33 -4.49
C LEU A 122 -1.07 -1.12 -4.11
N PHE A 123 -0.48 -1.88 -5.02
CA PHE A 123 -0.05 -3.26 -4.82
C PHE A 123 1.44 -3.28 -4.54
N VAL A 124 1.84 -4.01 -3.51
CA VAL A 124 3.25 -4.29 -3.22
C VAL A 124 3.44 -5.78 -2.97
N PHE A 125 4.40 -6.36 -3.64
CA PHE A 125 4.83 -7.74 -3.43
C PHE A 125 6.31 -7.75 -3.04
N ARG A 126 6.65 -8.39 -1.91
CA ARG A 126 8.02 -8.67 -1.52
C ARG A 126 8.22 -10.19 -1.46
N LYS A 127 9.32 -10.66 -1.97
CA LYS A 127 9.80 -12.03 -1.76
C LYS A 127 11.31 -12.02 -1.59
N ASP A 128 11.79 -12.64 -0.53
CA ASP A 128 13.19 -12.62 -0.14
C ASP A 128 13.72 -11.18 -0.07
N GLU A 129 14.76 -10.82 -0.80
CA GLU A 129 15.34 -9.47 -0.88
C GLU A 129 14.83 -8.63 -2.06
N TYR A 130 13.74 -9.02 -2.72
CA TYR A 130 13.19 -8.27 -3.86
C TYR A 130 11.78 -7.76 -3.57
N ILE A 131 11.49 -6.58 -4.14
CA ILE A 131 10.16 -5.96 -4.12
C ILE A 131 9.68 -5.66 -5.54
N TRP A 132 8.39 -5.74 -5.73
CA TRP A 132 7.67 -5.24 -6.90
C TRP A 132 6.48 -4.42 -6.43
N TRP A 133 6.12 -3.40 -7.19
CA TRP A 133 4.90 -2.62 -6.95
C TRP A 133 4.17 -2.29 -8.24
N LEU A 134 2.87 -2.04 -8.12
CA LEU A 134 2.00 -1.45 -9.13
C LEU A 134 1.07 -0.46 -8.43
N SER A 135 0.98 0.76 -8.97
CA SER A 135 0.13 1.82 -8.44
C SER A 135 -0.76 2.39 -9.53
N THR A 136 -2.05 2.50 -9.25
CA THR A 136 -3.05 3.29 -10.00
C THR A 136 -3.61 4.29 -9.00
N GLY A 137 -3.41 5.60 -9.21
CA GLY A 137 -3.82 6.66 -8.28
C GLY A 137 -2.67 7.22 -7.46
N ASP A 138 -2.95 7.67 -6.26
CA ASP A 138 -2.11 8.55 -5.45
C ASP A 138 -1.67 8.00 -4.09
N CYS A 139 -1.99 6.74 -3.79
CA CYS A 139 -1.32 6.02 -2.69
C CYS A 139 0.19 5.97 -2.90
N LEU A 140 0.97 6.02 -1.82
CA LEU A 140 2.43 6.07 -1.88
C LEU A 140 3.12 4.88 -1.24
N PHE A 141 4.22 4.48 -1.86
CA PHE A 141 5.12 3.44 -1.39
C PHE A 141 6.54 3.98 -1.20
N TYR A 142 7.07 3.76 -0.02
CA TYR A 142 8.42 4.18 0.39
C TYR A 142 9.30 3.00 0.71
N LEU A 143 10.57 3.13 0.36
CA LEU A 143 11.67 2.27 0.81
C LEU A 143 12.70 3.13 1.52
N PHE A 144 12.87 2.93 2.81
CA PHE A 144 13.84 3.64 3.62
C PHE A 144 15.04 2.74 3.94
N HIS A 145 16.20 3.17 3.49
CA HIS A 145 17.51 2.59 3.78
C HIS A 145 18.55 3.70 3.84
N SER A 146 19.60 3.56 4.67
CA SER A 146 20.60 4.63 4.86
C SER A 146 21.28 5.04 3.57
N GLU A 147 21.69 4.09 2.72
CA GLU A 147 22.33 4.41 1.43
C GLU A 147 21.38 5.14 0.46
N LEU A 148 20.08 4.78 0.47
CA LEU A 148 19.10 5.46 -0.37
C LEU A 148 18.80 6.87 0.15
N ALA A 149 18.77 7.03 1.46
CA ALA A 149 18.58 8.34 2.10
C ALA A 149 19.72 9.31 1.80
N GLU A 150 20.97 8.84 1.72
CA GLU A 150 22.12 9.65 1.29
C GLU A 150 21.98 10.17 -0.14
N MET A 151 21.22 9.45 -0.99
CA MET A 151 20.91 9.85 -2.37
C MET A 151 19.61 10.64 -2.49
N GLY A 152 18.85 10.81 -1.40
CA GLY A 152 17.53 11.43 -1.40
C GLY A 152 16.44 10.57 -2.05
N GLU A 153 16.67 9.24 -2.14
CA GLU A 153 15.72 8.29 -2.74
C GLU A 153 14.86 7.65 -1.64
N PHE A 154 13.57 7.93 -1.66
CA PHE A 154 12.60 7.41 -0.70
C PHE A 154 11.37 6.81 -1.38
N GLU A 155 10.68 7.59 -2.23
CA GLU A 155 9.48 7.14 -2.95
C GLU A 155 9.82 6.14 -4.04
N GLN A 156 8.98 5.11 -4.18
CA GLN A 156 9.16 4.08 -5.20
C GLN A 156 8.18 4.23 -6.37
N ASN A 157 7.01 4.83 -6.14
CA ASN A 157 6.01 5.13 -7.15
C ASN A 157 5.78 6.65 -7.23
N THR A 158 5.07 7.08 -8.26
CA THR A 158 4.65 8.48 -8.44
C THR A 158 3.15 8.57 -8.22
N ARG A 159 2.68 9.61 -7.53
CA ARG A 159 1.25 9.92 -7.41
C ARG A 159 0.68 10.32 -8.78
N HIS A 160 -0.40 9.65 -9.16
CA HIS A 160 -1.15 9.95 -10.38
C HIS A 160 -2.58 10.34 -10.00
N PHE A 161 -2.86 11.62 -10.03
CA PHE A 161 -4.19 12.14 -9.75
C PHE A 161 -5.13 11.86 -10.92
N TYR A 162 -6.40 11.60 -10.62
CA TYR A 162 -7.45 11.30 -11.60
C TYR A 162 -7.31 9.95 -12.33
N GLU A 163 -6.50 9.05 -11.82
CA GLU A 163 -6.38 7.68 -12.29
C GLU A 163 -6.88 6.74 -11.19
N TRP A 164 -7.98 6.05 -11.45
CA TRP A 164 -8.67 5.24 -10.44
C TRP A 164 -9.16 3.91 -11.01
N ILE A 165 -9.61 3.05 -10.10
CA ILE A 165 -10.32 1.80 -10.37
C ILE A 165 -11.73 1.92 -9.79
N GLY A 166 -12.76 1.77 -10.62
CA GLY A 166 -14.17 1.88 -10.22
C GLY A 166 -15.02 2.42 -11.34
N GLN A 167 -15.99 3.26 -11.03
CA GLN A 167 -16.90 3.83 -12.02
C GLN A 167 -16.14 4.60 -13.11
N GLN A 168 -15.14 5.40 -12.75
CA GLN A 168 -14.08 5.84 -13.64
C GLN A 168 -12.93 4.86 -13.49
N ASN A 169 -12.44 4.30 -14.62
CA ASN A 169 -11.51 3.19 -14.53
C ASN A 169 -10.37 3.32 -15.55
N ALA A 170 -9.17 3.56 -15.02
CA ALA A 170 -7.94 3.66 -15.80
C ALA A 170 -7.62 2.35 -16.58
N TRP A 171 -8.12 1.20 -16.10
CA TRP A 171 -7.92 -0.11 -16.72
C TRP A 171 -8.89 -0.40 -17.88
N SER A 172 -9.94 0.42 -18.05
CA SER A 172 -10.84 0.34 -19.21
C SER A 172 -10.33 1.11 -20.43
N LEU A 173 -9.23 1.84 -20.28
CA LEU A 173 -8.61 2.58 -21.38
C LEU A 173 -7.93 1.62 -22.39
N GLN A 174 -7.77 2.06 -23.63
CA GLN A 174 -7.04 1.30 -24.65
C GLN A 174 -5.61 0.97 -24.21
N VAL A 175 -4.98 1.86 -23.46
CA VAL A 175 -3.71 1.65 -22.77
C VAL A 175 -3.98 1.97 -21.29
N PRO A 176 -3.99 0.95 -20.42
CA PRO A 176 -4.18 1.18 -18.98
C PRO A 176 -3.10 2.10 -18.39
N SER A 177 -3.52 2.99 -17.49
CA SER A 177 -2.62 3.93 -16.83
C SER A 177 -2.27 3.43 -15.44
N TYR A 178 -0.99 3.16 -15.21
CA TYR A 178 -0.43 2.75 -13.91
C TYR A 178 1.09 2.95 -13.89
N THR A 179 1.66 3.00 -12.70
CA THR A 179 3.11 2.91 -12.50
C THR A 179 3.49 1.56 -11.93
N THR A 180 4.65 1.04 -12.31
CA THR A 180 5.15 -0.22 -11.77
C THR A 180 6.68 -0.22 -11.74
N GLY A 181 7.25 -1.01 -10.85
CA GLY A 181 8.69 -1.19 -10.77
C GLY A 181 9.08 -2.41 -9.94
N THR A 182 10.35 -2.74 -10.01
CA THR A 182 10.97 -3.82 -9.24
C THR A 182 12.30 -3.31 -8.68
N ARG A 183 12.62 -3.68 -7.45
CA ARG A 183 13.89 -3.30 -6.83
C ARG A 183 14.42 -4.43 -5.94
N GLN A 184 15.76 -4.58 -5.90
CA GLN A 184 16.43 -5.36 -4.88
C GLN A 184 16.64 -4.49 -3.64
N LEU A 185 16.35 -5.04 -2.47
CA LEU A 185 16.62 -4.43 -1.17
C LEU A 185 18.13 -4.37 -0.91
N ARG A 186 18.56 -3.40 -0.14
CA ARG A 186 19.97 -3.21 0.23
C ARG A 186 20.32 -4.09 1.43
N LYS A 187 21.61 -4.40 1.58
CA LYS A 187 22.11 -5.07 2.77
C LYS A 187 21.86 -4.23 4.03
N GLY A 188 21.38 -4.87 5.08
CA GLY A 188 21.00 -4.23 6.33
C GLY A 188 19.50 -4.04 6.43
N LYS A 189 19.09 -3.07 7.22
CA LYS A 189 17.68 -2.80 7.55
C LYS A 189 17.01 -1.98 6.46
N ASN A 190 16.05 -2.59 5.77
CA ASN A 190 15.17 -1.94 4.81
C ASN A 190 13.80 -1.79 5.46
N ARG A 191 13.30 -0.56 5.52
CA ARG A 191 11.95 -0.28 6.02
C ARG A 191 11.03 0.08 4.88
N LEU A 192 9.95 -0.65 4.77
CA LEU A 192 8.94 -0.49 3.74
C LEU A 192 7.72 0.15 4.36
N PHE A 193 7.15 1.14 3.67
CA PHE A 193 6.03 1.89 4.18
C PHE A 193 5.07 2.24 3.04
N MET A 194 3.80 1.87 3.18
CA MET A 194 2.70 2.21 2.27
C MET A 194 1.74 3.12 2.99
N THR A 195 1.18 4.11 2.30
CA THR A 195 0.18 5.02 2.89
C THR A 195 -0.82 5.50 1.85
N THR A 196 -2.08 5.72 2.27
CA THR A 196 -3.03 6.58 1.57
C THR A 196 -2.61 8.04 1.71
N ASP A 197 -3.15 8.93 0.91
CA ASP A 197 -2.70 10.32 0.85
C ASP A 197 -3.06 11.16 2.07
N GLY A 198 -4.06 10.75 2.86
CA GLY A 198 -4.51 11.45 4.06
C GLY A 198 -3.40 11.74 5.08
N LEU A 199 -2.32 10.93 5.11
CA LEU A 199 -1.14 11.20 5.94
C LEU A 199 -0.41 12.47 5.47
N LEU A 200 -0.21 12.62 4.16
CA LEU A 200 0.55 13.73 3.59
C LEU A 200 -0.29 15.00 3.50
N GLU A 201 -1.60 14.84 3.36
CA GLU A 201 -2.55 15.94 3.22
C GLU A 201 -3.10 16.43 4.57
N CYS A 202 -2.66 15.84 5.69
CA CYS A 202 -3.06 16.27 7.02
C CYS A 202 -2.64 17.73 7.29
N PRO A 203 -3.58 18.63 7.55
CA PRO A 203 -3.28 20.05 7.75
C PRO A 203 -2.34 20.28 8.94
N GLY A 204 -1.29 21.05 8.73
CA GLY A 204 -0.33 21.42 9.79
C GLY A 204 0.70 20.35 10.17
N LEU A 205 0.52 19.09 9.75
CA LEU A 205 1.49 18.04 10.00
C LEU A 205 2.77 18.20 9.16
N ASN A 206 2.61 18.70 7.92
CA ASN A 206 3.71 18.94 6.97
C ASN A 206 4.67 17.74 6.88
N MET A 207 4.11 16.53 6.77
CA MET A 207 4.88 15.31 6.61
C MET A 207 5.55 15.30 5.23
N ASN A 208 6.80 14.90 5.18
CA ASN A 208 7.54 14.68 3.95
C ASN A 208 8.49 13.49 4.13
N ASP A 209 9.10 13.06 3.04
CA ASP A 209 9.95 11.85 2.97
C ASP A 209 11.08 11.87 4.01
N GLN A 210 11.77 13.01 4.13
CA GLN A 210 12.88 13.15 5.09
C GLN A 210 12.39 13.03 6.53
N LYS A 211 11.24 13.63 6.88
CA LYS A 211 10.64 13.49 8.22
C LYS A 211 10.21 12.06 8.50
N LEU A 212 9.62 11.38 7.52
CA LEU A 212 9.27 9.96 7.64
C LEU A 212 10.50 9.11 7.90
N TYR A 213 11.56 9.32 7.12
CA TYR A 213 12.83 8.63 7.32
C TYR A 213 13.44 8.92 8.71
N ASP A 214 13.48 10.18 9.13
CA ASP A 214 14.04 10.58 10.43
C ASP A 214 13.29 9.97 11.62
N LEU A 215 11.96 9.85 11.50
CA LEU A 215 11.14 9.17 12.51
C LEU A 215 11.42 7.66 12.52
N LEU A 216 11.33 7.02 11.35
CA LEU A 216 11.55 5.58 11.20
C LEU A 216 12.96 5.16 11.62
N SER A 217 13.99 5.95 11.34
CA SER A 217 15.36 5.62 11.71
C SER A 217 15.58 5.53 13.23
N ARG A 218 14.70 6.13 14.04
CA ARG A 218 14.81 6.25 15.51
C ARG A 218 13.84 5.37 16.28
N MET A 219 12.89 4.72 15.62
CA MET A 219 11.79 4.00 16.25
C MET A 219 11.63 2.61 15.62
N ASP A 220 11.06 1.68 16.37
CA ASP A 220 10.55 0.44 15.80
C ASP A 220 9.25 0.69 15.04
N ASP A 221 8.88 -0.23 14.15
CA ASP A 221 7.72 -0.08 13.27
C ASP A 221 6.41 0.16 14.05
N ASP A 222 6.23 -0.50 15.19
CA ASP A 222 5.04 -0.34 16.04
C ASP A 222 4.98 1.06 16.67
N VAL A 223 6.09 1.53 17.25
CA VAL A 223 6.19 2.87 17.86
C VAL A 223 6.02 3.95 16.80
N PHE A 224 6.56 3.75 15.60
CA PHE A 224 6.40 4.67 14.48
C PHE A 224 4.93 4.79 14.05
N VAL A 225 4.24 3.66 13.85
CA VAL A 225 2.81 3.64 13.47
C VAL A 225 1.95 4.30 14.54
N GLN A 226 2.17 4.01 15.83
CA GLN A 226 1.46 4.66 16.93
C GLN A 226 1.72 6.17 16.97
N ARG A 227 2.96 6.59 16.72
CA ARG A 227 3.33 7.99 16.67
C ARG A 227 2.62 8.73 15.53
N LEU A 228 2.60 8.18 14.32
CA LEU A 228 1.88 8.78 13.19
C LEU A 228 0.39 8.93 13.50
N LEU A 229 -0.24 7.91 14.05
CA LEU A 229 -1.66 7.96 14.44
C LEU A 229 -1.93 9.05 15.48
N SER A 230 -1.07 9.20 16.48
CA SER A 230 -1.18 10.26 17.49
C SER A 230 -0.99 11.66 16.89
N ASP A 231 -0.06 11.81 15.95
CA ASP A 231 0.18 13.08 15.26
C ASP A 231 -1.02 13.45 14.38
N LEU A 232 -1.60 12.50 13.62
CA LEU A 232 -2.81 12.69 12.82
C LEU A 232 -4.01 13.11 13.68
N GLU A 233 -4.23 12.44 14.81
CA GLU A 233 -5.29 12.76 15.76
C GLU A 233 -5.11 14.19 16.33
N SER A 234 -3.90 14.55 16.75
CA SER A 234 -3.59 15.85 17.32
C SER A 234 -3.72 17.02 16.33
N HIS A 235 -3.57 16.73 15.03
CA HIS A 235 -3.75 17.70 13.94
C HIS A 235 -5.16 17.69 13.33
N PHE A 236 -6.09 16.93 13.93
CA PHE A 236 -7.47 16.85 13.47
C PHE A 236 -7.57 16.48 11.98
N VAL A 237 -6.85 15.44 11.57
CA VAL A 237 -6.90 14.99 10.18
C VAL A 237 -8.34 14.78 9.72
N ARG A 238 -8.67 15.33 8.56
CA ARG A 238 -10.00 15.20 7.99
C ARG A 238 -10.15 13.91 7.20
N ASP A 239 -9.14 13.58 6.41
CA ASP A 239 -9.19 12.43 5.53
C ASP A 239 -8.88 11.14 6.24
N SER A 240 -9.33 10.02 5.66
CA SER A 240 -8.95 8.69 6.10
C SER A 240 -7.45 8.48 5.91
N CYS A 241 -6.83 7.82 6.88
CA CYS A 241 -5.41 7.51 6.82
C CYS A 241 -5.21 6.03 7.13
N THR A 242 -4.73 5.30 6.14
CA THR A 242 -4.35 3.90 6.29
C THR A 242 -2.91 3.70 5.83
N PHE A 243 -2.10 3.05 6.64
CA PHE A 243 -0.71 2.80 6.31
C PHE A 243 -0.20 1.47 6.87
N VAL A 244 0.76 0.89 6.19
CA VAL A 244 1.43 -0.36 6.58
C VAL A 244 2.92 -0.12 6.65
N CYS A 245 3.53 -0.51 7.76
CA CYS A 245 4.98 -0.44 7.98
C CYS A 245 5.53 -1.83 8.30
N TRP A 246 6.68 -2.17 7.72
CA TRP A 246 7.41 -3.38 8.08
C TRP A 246 8.90 -3.28 7.72
N THR A 247 9.70 -4.09 8.40
CA THR A 247 11.16 -4.10 8.25
C THR A 247 11.63 -5.43 7.70
N ILE A 248 12.56 -5.38 6.75
CA ILE A 248 13.27 -6.53 6.19
C ILE A 248 14.76 -6.33 6.42
N ASP A 249 15.39 -7.26 7.13
CA ASP A 249 16.84 -7.31 7.31
C ASP A 249 17.46 -8.20 6.23
N VAL A 250 18.31 -7.61 5.37
CA VAL A 250 19.01 -8.32 4.30
C VAL A 250 20.46 -8.53 4.71
N LEU A 251 20.92 -9.77 4.64
CA LEU A 251 22.26 -10.17 5.13
C LEU A 251 23.33 -10.03 4.08
N GLU A 252 22.99 -10.16 2.80
CA GLU A 252 23.93 -10.19 1.69
C GLU A 252 23.92 -8.88 0.90
N GLU A 253 25.05 -8.54 0.29
CA GLU A 253 25.16 -7.40 -0.62
C GLU A 253 24.30 -7.64 -1.86
N GLY A 254 23.62 -6.59 -2.32
CA GLY A 254 22.92 -6.61 -3.60
C GLY A 254 23.87 -6.87 -4.77
N LEU A 255 23.41 -7.60 -5.76
CA LEU A 255 24.20 -7.84 -6.97
C LEU A 255 24.31 -6.56 -7.80
N MET A 256 25.53 -6.09 -7.98
CA MET A 256 25.83 -5.02 -8.94
C MET A 256 26.01 -5.61 -10.34
N PRO A 257 25.41 -5.02 -11.39
CA PRO A 257 25.57 -5.53 -12.77
C PRO A 257 27.03 -5.64 -13.21
N SER A 258 27.92 -4.75 -12.71
CA SER A 258 29.36 -4.78 -12.94
C SER A 258 30.07 -6.00 -12.33
N ASP A 259 29.50 -6.64 -11.34
CA ASP A 259 30.10 -7.79 -10.66
C ASP A 259 29.91 -9.11 -11.43
N LYS A 260 29.17 -9.05 -12.55
CA LYS A 260 28.87 -10.19 -13.42
C LYS A 260 29.71 -10.24 -14.69
N LEU A 261 30.76 -9.43 -14.77
CA LEU A 261 31.70 -9.39 -15.90
C LEU A 261 32.84 -10.37 -15.70
#